data_531e4fbe8ec91c3cd7a06553cda4855b
#
_entry.id   531e4fbe8ec91c3cd7a06553cda4855b
#
_cell.length_a   1.000
_cell.length_b   1.000
_cell.length_c   1.000
_cell.angle_alpha   90.00
_cell.angle_beta   90.00
_cell.angle_gamma   90.00
#
_symmetry.space_group_name_H-M   'P 1'
#
loop_
_entity.id
_entity.type
_entity.pdbx_description
1 polymer ?
#
loop_
_entity_poly.entity_id
_entity_poly.type
_entity_poly.pdbx_seq_one_letter_code
_entity_poly.pdbx_strand_id
1 'polypeptide(L)' 'EMRENQTQTTREMKAEGLPIALIARITKLSEEKIRLL' A
#
# COMPACT_ATOMS: atom_id res chain seq x y z
N GLU A 1 -12.14 -9.63 16.40
CA GLU A 1 -11.61 -8.30 16.21
C GLU A 1 -10.74 -8.22 14.97
N MET A 2 -11.07 -7.30 14.10
CA MET A 2 -10.35 -7.19 12.85
C MET A 2 -9.43 -5.99 12.87
N ARG A 3 -8.20 -6.25 12.58
CA ARG A 3 -7.22 -5.19 12.52
C ARG A 3 -6.70 -5.09 11.10
N GLU A 4 -6.90 -3.94 10.52
CA GLU A 4 -6.44 -3.75 9.17
C GLU A 4 -4.95 -3.72 9.11
N ASN A 5 -4.42 -4.48 8.18
CA ASN A 5 -2.98 -4.52 7.98
C ASN A 5 -2.64 -3.71 6.74
N GLN A 6 -2.05 -2.54 6.94
CA GLN A 6 -1.74 -1.67 5.81
C GLN A 6 -0.80 -2.35 4.83
N THR A 7 0.07 -3.21 5.33
CA THR A 7 0.99 -3.91 4.44
C THR A 7 0.23 -4.77 3.45
N GLN A 8 -0.72 -5.53 3.94
CA GLN A 8 -1.48 -6.41 3.07
C GLN A 8 -2.32 -5.60 2.07
N THR A 9 -2.97 -4.56 2.56
CA THR A 9 -3.78 -3.72 1.69
C THR A 9 -2.90 -3.08 0.62
N THR A 10 -1.73 -2.62 1.00
CA THR A 10 -0.81 -2.00 0.05
C THR A 10 -0.37 -2.99 -1.01
N ARG A 11 -0.09 -4.21 -0.61
CA ARG A 11 0.31 -5.24 -1.57
C ARG A 11 -0.81 -5.52 -2.56
N GLU A 12 -2.03 -5.54 -2.09
CA GLU A 12 -3.16 -5.78 -2.97
C GLU A 12 -3.32 -4.65 -3.97
N MET A 13 -3.12 -3.42 -3.51
CA MET A 13 -3.20 -2.30 -4.42
C MET A 13 -2.12 -2.36 -5.48
N LYS A 14 -0.91 -2.77 -5.09
CA LYS A 14 0.17 -2.92 -6.05
C LYS A 14 -0.17 -3.99 -7.07
N ALA A 15 -0.73 -5.08 -6.61
CA ALA A 15 -1.07 -6.19 -7.50
C ALA A 15 -2.13 -5.79 -8.50
N GLU A 16 -2.97 -4.83 -8.14
CA GLU A 16 -4.00 -4.36 -9.04
C GLU A 16 -3.48 -3.34 -10.05
N GLY A 17 -2.24 -2.95 -9.92
CA GLY A 17 -1.65 -2.03 -10.86
C GLY A 17 -1.81 -0.57 -10.52
N LEU A 18 -2.16 -0.26 -9.28
CA LEU A 18 -2.29 1.14 -8.89
C LEU A 18 -0.93 1.81 -8.82
N PRO A 19 -0.86 3.09 -9.17
CA PRO A 19 0.42 3.80 -9.07
C PRO A 19 0.86 3.93 -7.63
N ILE A 20 2.17 3.83 -7.44
CA ILE A 20 2.72 3.90 -6.09
C ILE A 20 2.41 5.24 -5.43
N ALA A 21 2.43 6.32 -6.21
CA ALA A 21 2.11 7.63 -5.65
C ALA A 21 0.69 7.65 -5.07
N LEU A 22 -0.24 7.01 -5.77
CA LEU A 22 -1.62 6.96 -5.29
C LEU A 22 -1.72 6.11 -4.04
N ILE A 23 -1.05 4.97 -4.05
CA ILE A 23 -1.05 4.08 -2.88
C ILE A 23 -0.48 4.81 -1.67
N ALA A 24 0.58 5.57 -1.86
CA ALA A 24 1.19 6.32 -0.77
C ALA A 24 0.20 7.32 -0.18
N ARG A 25 -0.60 7.94 -1.03
CA ARG A 25 -1.59 8.90 -0.54
C ARG A 25 -2.67 8.23 0.27
N ILE A 26 -3.09 7.06 -0.16
CA ILE A 26 -4.19 6.35 0.51
C ILE A 26 -3.70 5.75 1.82
N THR A 27 -2.55 5.10 1.79
CA THR A 27 -2.05 4.40 2.97
C THR A 27 -1.21 5.28 3.88
N LYS A 28 -0.77 6.43 3.35
CA LYS A 28 0.11 7.35 4.08
C LYS A 28 1.46 6.73 4.38
N LEU A 29 1.85 5.75 3.61
CA LEU A 29 3.17 5.17 3.67
C LEU A 29 4.07 5.88 2.66
N SER A 30 5.38 5.80 2.90
CA SER A 30 6.31 6.37 1.95
C SER A 30 6.36 5.50 0.71
N GLU A 31 6.69 6.12 -0.43
CA GLU A 31 6.79 5.37 -1.67
C GLU A 31 7.87 4.30 -1.57
N GLU A 32 8.92 4.63 -0.85
CA GLU A 32 10.01 3.69 -0.68
C GLU A 32 9.52 2.43 0.02
N LYS A 33 8.73 2.60 1.07
CA LYS A 33 8.19 1.46 1.79
C LYS A 33 7.29 0.63 0.90
N ILE A 34 6.48 1.29 0.09
CA ILE A 34 5.57 0.58 -0.78
C ILE A 34 6.35 -0.27 -1.78
N ARG A 35 7.45 0.25 -2.28
CA ARG A 35 8.25 -0.52 -3.24
C ARG A 35 8.82 -1.77 -2.62
N LEU A 36 9.08 -1.74 -1.32
CA LEU A 36 9.66 -2.88 -0.64
C LEU A 36 8.62 -3.95 -0.31
N LEU A 37 7.38 -3.64 -0.44
CA LEU A 37 6.32 -4.62 -0.16
C LEU A 37 6.02 -5.53 -1.38
#